data_a77a38a5e3a3819331ad015eef5f2d95
#
_entry.id   a77a38a5e3a3819331ad015eef5f2d95
#
_cell.length_a   1.000
_cell.length_b   1.000
_cell.length_c   1.000
_cell.angle_alpha   90.00
_cell.angle_beta   90.00
_cell.angle_gamma   90.00
#
_symmetry.space_group_name_H-M   'P 1'
#
loop_
_entity.id
_entity.type
_entity.pdbx_description
1 polymer ?
#
loop_
_entity_poly.entity_id
_entity_poly.type
_entity_poly.pdbx_seq_one_letter_code
_entity_poly.pdbx_strand_id
1 'polypeptide(L)'
;PPGDGLLILTAGSTNQLLPTIVSRCEQLALRPLPRAEVKQALTEKWNAPHDQAELFAHLSAGRMEWAVNMLNDSEALEQRMDLLDDMGNLLMASRVERFAYADLLQKDRQTVIKALDLWQSWWRDLILVTSGACTVLTNIDREIELRAVARQLDPERAAQVVVAIHTTLEQMEKNANVRLALEVLMLELPWIDANE
;
A
#
# COMPACT_ATOMS: atom_id res chain seq x y z
N PRO A 1 -10.90 -33.84 11.59
CA PRO A 1 -12.28 -33.43 11.72
C PRO A 1 -13.17 -34.67 11.69
N PRO A 2 -14.33 -34.68 12.39
CA PRO A 2 -15.32 -35.75 12.21
C PRO A 2 -15.70 -35.78 10.74
N GLY A 3 -16.01 -36.98 10.20
CA GLY A 3 -16.01 -37.36 8.78
C GLY A 3 -16.71 -36.46 7.75
N ASP A 4 -17.50 -35.45 8.18
CA ASP A 4 -18.25 -34.55 7.29
C ASP A 4 -17.93 -33.04 7.52
N GLY A 5 -16.80 -32.75 8.16
CA GLY A 5 -16.40 -31.36 8.47
C GLY A 5 -15.37 -30.79 7.49
N LEU A 6 -15.62 -29.61 6.92
CA LEU A 6 -14.66 -28.82 6.18
C LEU A 6 -14.08 -27.72 7.09
N LEU A 7 -12.73 -27.66 7.20
CA LEU A 7 -12.02 -26.61 7.91
C LEU A 7 -11.29 -25.73 6.88
N ILE A 8 -11.60 -24.44 6.85
CA ILE A 8 -10.94 -23.44 6.00
C ILE A 8 -10.08 -22.56 6.90
N LEU A 9 -8.77 -22.51 6.62
CA LEU A 9 -7.81 -21.66 7.30
C LEU A 9 -7.30 -20.61 6.31
N THR A 10 -7.24 -19.35 6.72
CA THR A 10 -6.68 -18.25 5.94
C THR A 10 -5.39 -17.74 6.58
N ALA A 11 -4.38 -17.43 5.77
CA ALA A 11 -3.12 -16.86 6.21
C ALA A 11 -2.55 -15.96 5.11
N GLY A 12 -1.79 -14.93 5.49
CA GLY A 12 -1.10 -14.05 4.55
C GLY A 12 0.04 -14.75 3.79
N SER A 13 0.68 -15.75 4.43
CA SER A 13 1.75 -16.56 3.84
C SER A 13 1.78 -17.93 4.50
N THR A 14 2.14 -18.95 3.72
CA THR A 14 2.38 -20.31 4.25
C THR A 14 3.54 -20.37 5.24
N ASN A 15 4.50 -19.44 5.13
CA ASN A 15 5.66 -19.36 6.02
C ASN A 15 5.29 -18.93 7.46
N GLN A 16 4.12 -18.33 7.64
CA GLN A 16 3.58 -17.93 8.95
C GLN A 16 2.87 -19.08 9.68
N LEU A 17 2.66 -20.21 9.01
CA LEU A 17 1.97 -21.36 9.53
C LEU A 17 2.93 -22.45 9.98
N LEU A 18 2.52 -23.21 11.00
CA LEU A 18 3.28 -24.39 11.42
C LEU A 18 3.35 -25.42 10.27
N PRO A 19 4.51 -26.02 10.00
CA PRO A 19 4.67 -27.04 8.95
C PRO A 19 3.69 -28.20 9.09
N THR A 20 3.29 -28.52 10.32
CA THR A 20 2.31 -29.58 10.63
C THR A 20 0.89 -29.24 10.17
N ILE A 21 0.54 -27.95 10.07
CA ILE A 21 -0.73 -27.49 9.50
C ILE A 21 -0.65 -27.52 7.98
N VAL A 22 0.41 -26.93 7.43
CA VAL A 22 0.63 -26.84 5.97
C VAL A 22 0.62 -28.22 5.31
N SER A 23 1.27 -29.23 5.94
CA SER A 23 1.33 -30.60 5.40
C SER A 23 0.00 -31.37 5.42
N ARG A 24 -1.02 -30.87 6.14
CA ARG A 24 -2.34 -31.53 6.27
C ARG A 24 -3.47 -30.80 5.57
N CYS A 25 -3.17 -29.64 4.96
CA CYS A 25 -4.15 -28.82 4.26
C CYS A 25 -3.84 -28.80 2.77
N GLU A 26 -4.89 -28.78 1.96
CA GLU A 26 -4.77 -28.38 0.56
C GLU A 26 -4.55 -26.84 0.50
N GLN A 27 -3.52 -26.42 -0.22
CA GLN A 27 -3.16 -25.01 -0.34
C GLN A 27 -3.82 -24.40 -1.56
N LEU A 28 -4.69 -23.43 -1.34
CA LEU A 28 -5.28 -22.62 -2.40
C LEU A 28 -4.67 -21.21 -2.38
N ALA A 29 -3.78 -20.94 -3.34
CA ALA A 29 -3.18 -19.61 -3.48
C ALA A 29 -4.17 -18.64 -4.14
N LEU A 30 -4.65 -17.65 -3.39
CA LEU A 30 -5.45 -16.55 -3.93
C LEU A 30 -4.52 -15.53 -4.57
N ARG A 31 -4.78 -15.22 -5.84
CA ARG A 31 -4.01 -14.21 -6.59
C ARG A 31 -4.87 -12.96 -6.78
N PRO A 32 -4.25 -11.76 -6.85
CA PRO A 32 -4.95 -10.56 -7.25
C PRO A 32 -5.65 -10.77 -8.60
N LEU A 33 -6.86 -10.22 -8.74
CA LEU A 33 -7.62 -10.30 -9.97
C LEU A 33 -7.03 -9.37 -11.04
N PRO A 34 -7.13 -9.72 -12.32
CA PRO A 34 -6.87 -8.79 -13.41
C PRO A 34 -7.74 -7.53 -13.28
N ARG A 35 -7.18 -6.36 -13.60
CA ARG A 35 -7.90 -5.08 -13.52
C ARG A 35 -9.24 -5.10 -14.28
N ALA A 36 -9.26 -5.70 -15.47
CA ALA A 36 -10.48 -5.80 -16.28
C ALA A 36 -11.60 -6.56 -15.56
N GLU A 37 -11.25 -7.63 -14.82
CA GLU A 37 -12.22 -8.42 -14.06
C GLU A 37 -12.74 -7.64 -12.84
N VAL A 38 -11.87 -6.87 -12.16
CA VAL A 38 -12.30 -5.99 -11.06
C VAL A 38 -13.26 -4.93 -11.58
N LYS A 39 -12.91 -4.23 -12.67
CA LYS A 39 -13.79 -3.24 -13.31
C LYS A 39 -15.14 -3.82 -13.69
N GLN A 40 -15.13 -4.95 -14.39
CA GLN A 40 -16.36 -5.62 -14.80
C GLN A 40 -17.23 -6.00 -13.60
N ALA A 41 -16.64 -6.58 -12.56
CA ALA A 41 -17.36 -6.95 -11.36
C ALA A 41 -17.97 -5.74 -10.65
N LEU A 42 -17.24 -4.63 -10.49
CA LEU A 42 -17.74 -3.40 -9.89
C LEU A 42 -18.94 -2.85 -10.65
N THR A 43 -18.89 -2.87 -11.99
CA THR A 43 -19.99 -2.40 -12.83
C THR A 43 -21.20 -3.32 -12.77
N GLU A 44 -21.01 -4.64 -12.91
CA GLU A 44 -22.11 -5.61 -13.05
C GLU A 44 -22.75 -5.99 -11.72
N LYS A 45 -21.96 -6.12 -10.64
CA LYS A 45 -22.44 -6.63 -9.35
C LYS A 45 -22.74 -5.52 -8.34
N TRP A 46 -22.02 -4.40 -8.41
CA TRP A 46 -22.18 -3.27 -7.48
C TRP A 46 -22.74 -2.02 -8.13
N ASN A 47 -23.09 -2.06 -9.42
CA ASN A 47 -23.64 -0.94 -10.20
C ASN A 47 -22.77 0.34 -10.08
N ALA A 48 -21.46 0.19 -9.99
CA ALA A 48 -20.54 1.32 -9.88
C ALA A 48 -20.58 2.16 -11.18
N PRO A 49 -20.56 3.51 -11.10
CA PRO A 49 -20.35 4.36 -12.26
C PRO A 49 -19.06 3.99 -13.00
N HIS A 50 -19.07 4.09 -14.33
CA HIS A 50 -17.96 3.64 -15.17
C HIS A 50 -16.60 4.24 -14.74
N ASP A 51 -16.57 5.54 -14.46
CA ASP A 51 -15.34 6.25 -14.07
C ASP A 51 -14.82 5.78 -12.70
N GLN A 52 -15.72 5.54 -11.74
CA GLN A 52 -15.33 5.00 -10.43
C GLN A 52 -14.88 3.54 -10.54
N ALA A 53 -15.56 2.73 -11.35
CA ALA A 53 -15.15 1.34 -11.59
C ALA A 53 -13.75 1.26 -12.23
N GLU A 54 -13.45 2.14 -13.18
CA GLU A 54 -12.11 2.24 -13.78
C GLU A 54 -11.07 2.65 -12.74
N LEU A 55 -11.32 3.74 -12.00
CA LEU A 55 -10.41 4.24 -10.98
C LEU A 55 -10.13 3.18 -9.90
N PHE A 56 -11.17 2.60 -9.30
CA PHE A 56 -11.00 1.62 -8.23
C PHE A 56 -10.40 0.30 -8.70
N ALA A 57 -10.61 -0.08 -9.96
CA ALA A 57 -9.93 -1.22 -10.55
C ALA A 57 -8.41 -1.00 -10.66
N HIS A 58 -7.96 0.22 -10.90
CA HIS A 58 -6.54 0.57 -10.82
C HIS A 58 -6.03 0.56 -9.39
N LEU A 59 -6.65 1.35 -8.52
CA LEU A 59 -6.20 1.58 -7.14
C LEU A 59 -6.19 0.30 -6.30
N SER A 60 -7.05 -0.65 -6.60
CA SER A 60 -7.17 -1.93 -5.86
C SER A 60 -5.97 -2.85 -6.02
N ALA A 61 -5.17 -2.69 -7.06
CA ALA A 61 -4.14 -3.65 -7.44
C ALA A 61 -4.67 -5.11 -7.51
N GLY A 62 -5.92 -5.29 -7.95
CA GLY A 62 -6.59 -6.59 -8.06
C GLY A 62 -7.25 -7.10 -6.78
N ARG A 63 -7.30 -6.31 -5.69
CA ARG A 63 -7.94 -6.65 -4.43
C ARG A 63 -9.41 -6.22 -4.46
N MET A 64 -10.31 -7.17 -4.79
CA MET A 64 -11.76 -6.89 -4.96
C MET A 64 -12.40 -6.29 -3.70
N GLU A 65 -12.09 -6.84 -2.53
CA GLU A 65 -12.62 -6.33 -1.25
C GLU A 65 -12.28 -4.85 -1.06
N TRP A 66 -11.03 -4.48 -1.34
CA TRP A 66 -10.57 -3.11 -1.26
C TRP A 66 -11.36 -2.20 -2.22
N ALA A 67 -11.56 -2.64 -3.47
CA ALA A 67 -12.30 -1.87 -4.47
C ALA A 67 -13.76 -1.63 -4.06
N VAL A 68 -14.41 -2.66 -3.51
CA VAL A 68 -15.79 -2.57 -3.01
C VAL A 68 -15.88 -1.65 -1.78
N ASN A 69 -14.92 -1.73 -0.86
CA ASN A 69 -14.88 -0.86 0.30
C ASN A 69 -14.74 0.62 -0.11
N MET A 70 -13.82 0.93 -1.04
CA MET A 70 -13.67 2.31 -1.55
C MET A 70 -14.90 2.82 -2.28
N LEU A 71 -15.66 1.96 -2.94
CA LEU A 71 -16.91 2.33 -3.61
C LEU A 71 -18.01 2.72 -2.62
N ASN A 72 -18.06 2.07 -1.45
CA ASN A 72 -19.13 2.22 -0.47
C ASN A 72 -18.77 3.14 0.71
N ASP A 73 -17.52 3.50 0.87
CA ASP A 73 -17.00 4.26 2.02
C ASP A 73 -16.17 5.47 1.52
N SER A 74 -16.84 6.63 1.51
CA SER A 74 -16.20 7.89 1.12
C SER A 74 -15.14 8.35 2.12
N GLU A 75 -15.29 8.03 3.42
CA GLU A 75 -14.32 8.38 4.46
C GLU A 75 -13.01 7.61 4.25
N ALA A 76 -13.09 6.33 3.86
CA ALA A 76 -11.90 5.55 3.51
C ALA A 76 -11.16 6.11 2.30
N LEU A 77 -11.88 6.66 1.31
CA LEU A 77 -11.27 7.32 0.17
C LEU A 77 -10.58 8.64 0.57
N GLU A 78 -11.24 9.46 1.39
CA GLU A 78 -10.66 10.69 1.95
C GLU A 78 -9.41 10.38 2.77
N GLN A 79 -9.48 9.40 3.69
CA GLN A 79 -8.32 8.96 4.47
C GLN A 79 -7.15 8.52 3.58
N ARG A 80 -7.43 7.82 2.46
CA ARG A 80 -6.39 7.47 1.49
C ARG A 80 -5.74 8.71 0.88
N MET A 81 -6.55 9.70 0.51
CA MET A 81 -6.05 10.95 -0.09
C MET A 81 -5.16 11.69 0.90
N ASP A 82 -5.61 11.84 2.15
CA ASP A 82 -4.85 12.50 3.22
C ASP A 82 -3.49 11.82 3.46
N LEU A 83 -3.46 10.48 3.54
CA LEU A 83 -2.22 9.73 3.75
C LEU A 83 -1.23 9.87 2.58
N LEU A 84 -1.70 10.07 1.34
CA LEU A 84 -0.83 10.35 0.20
C LEU A 84 -0.35 11.79 0.19
N ASP A 85 -1.21 12.74 0.55
CA ASP A 85 -0.84 14.15 0.70
C ASP A 85 0.20 14.32 1.82
N ASP A 86 0.03 13.61 2.94
CA ASP A 86 1.02 13.54 4.02
C ASP A 86 2.37 13.01 3.50
N MET A 87 2.37 11.93 2.68
CA MET A 87 3.60 11.41 2.08
C MET A 87 4.30 12.48 1.23
N GLY A 88 3.56 13.19 0.37
CA GLY A 88 4.09 14.28 -0.44
C GLY A 88 4.70 15.41 0.42
N ASN A 89 3.98 15.81 1.47
CA ASN A 89 4.44 16.83 2.41
C ASN A 89 5.71 16.41 3.17
N LEU A 90 5.80 15.13 3.56
CA LEU A 90 6.96 14.59 4.26
C LEU A 90 8.25 14.63 3.42
N LEU A 91 8.15 14.57 2.09
CA LEU A 91 9.33 14.69 1.22
C LEU A 91 9.96 16.09 1.28
N MET A 92 9.17 17.12 1.55
CA MET A 92 9.63 18.52 1.67
C MET A 92 9.85 18.95 3.12
N ALA A 93 9.38 18.15 4.09
CA ALA A 93 9.40 18.48 5.50
C ALA A 93 10.80 18.39 6.13
N SER A 94 11.04 19.23 7.13
CA SER A 94 12.22 19.14 7.98
C SER A 94 12.20 17.86 8.84
N ARG A 95 13.38 17.47 9.38
CA ARG A 95 13.46 16.31 10.29
C ARG A 95 12.56 16.44 11.50
N VAL A 96 12.40 17.65 12.04
CA VAL A 96 11.56 17.92 13.21
C VAL A 96 10.09 17.65 12.87
N GLU A 97 9.62 18.13 11.73
CA GLU A 97 8.24 17.89 11.25
C GLU A 97 8.01 16.41 10.97
N ARG A 98 8.95 15.71 10.34
CA ARG A 98 8.87 14.26 10.09
C ARG A 98 8.75 13.47 11.41
N PHE A 99 9.50 13.81 12.44
CA PHE A 99 9.41 13.16 13.74
C PHE A 99 8.11 13.49 14.47
N ALA A 100 7.62 14.73 14.35
CA ALA A 100 6.30 15.11 14.88
C ALA A 100 5.19 14.31 14.21
N TYR A 101 5.26 14.11 12.90
CA TYR A 101 4.31 13.27 12.17
C TYR A 101 4.38 11.80 12.62
N ALA A 102 5.56 11.24 12.78
CA ALA A 102 5.75 9.87 13.30
C ALA A 102 5.13 9.70 14.70
N ASP A 103 5.25 10.72 15.58
CA ASP A 103 4.64 10.71 16.91
C ASP A 103 3.11 10.78 16.86
N LEU A 104 2.53 11.44 15.88
CA LEU A 104 1.09 11.44 15.65
C LEU A 104 0.59 10.11 15.08
N LEU A 105 1.24 9.63 14.03
CA LEU A 105 0.83 8.43 13.29
C LEU A 105 0.88 7.17 14.17
N GLN A 106 1.90 7.04 15.03
CA GLN A 106 2.08 5.87 15.90
C GLN A 106 0.91 5.58 16.86
N LYS A 107 0.03 6.56 17.10
CA LYS A 107 -1.07 6.43 18.08
C LYS A 107 -2.11 5.39 17.68
N ASP A 108 -2.27 5.17 16.38
CA ASP A 108 -3.14 4.13 15.84
C ASP A 108 -2.37 3.17 14.93
N ARG A 109 -2.12 1.96 15.44
CA ARG A 109 -1.39 0.91 14.72
C ARG A 109 -2.04 0.54 13.38
N GLN A 110 -3.37 0.59 13.29
CA GLN A 110 -4.07 0.24 12.06
C GLN A 110 -3.84 1.32 10.98
N THR A 111 -3.88 2.57 11.38
CA THR A 111 -3.57 3.69 10.48
C THR A 111 -2.11 3.65 10.03
N VAL A 112 -1.16 3.28 10.91
CA VAL A 112 0.25 3.07 10.50
C VAL A 112 0.36 2.02 9.41
N ILE A 113 -0.26 0.85 9.59
CA ILE A 113 -0.20 -0.23 8.59
C ILE A 113 -0.81 0.23 7.26
N LYS A 114 -1.98 0.88 7.30
CA LYS A 114 -2.62 1.42 6.09
C LYS A 114 -1.73 2.45 5.37
N ALA A 115 -1.11 3.35 6.13
CA ALA A 115 -0.20 4.37 5.58
C ALA A 115 1.01 3.70 4.90
N LEU A 116 1.67 2.77 5.58
CA LEU A 116 2.86 2.09 5.06
C LEU A 116 2.56 1.24 3.82
N ASP A 117 1.44 0.51 3.79
CA ASP A 117 1.00 -0.25 2.62
C ASP A 117 0.71 0.67 1.42
N LEU A 118 0.05 1.80 1.68
CA LEU A 118 -0.26 2.79 0.65
C LEU A 118 1.01 3.47 0.12
N TRP A 119 1.91 3.89 1.01
CA TRP A 119 3.18 4.49 0.64
C TRP A 119 4.07 3.52 -0.13
N GLN A 120 4.11 2.24 0.25
CA GLN A 120 4.83 1.22 -0.51
C GLN A 120 4.32 1.11 -1.95
N SER A 121 2.99 1.16 -2.14
CA SER A 121 2.38 1.17 -3.47
C SER A 121 2.77 2.42 -4.28
N TRP A 122 2.76 3.59 -3.65
CA TRP A 122 3.14 4.86 -4.28
C TRP A 122 4.63 4.88 -4.68
N TRP A 123 5.52 4.43 -3.78
CA TRP A 123 6.95 4.34 -4.06
C TRP A 123 7.28 3.30 -5.13
N ARG A 124 6.52 2.20 -5.20
CA ARG A 124 6.64 1.25 -6.29
C ARG A 124 6.28 1.88 -7.63
N ASP A 125 5.19 2.64 -7.69
CA ASP A 125 4.81 3.37 -8.90
C ASP A 125 5.89 4.40 -9.28
N LEU A 126 6.51 5.07 -8.31
CA LEU A 126 7.63 5.98 -8.54
C LEU A 126 8.83 5.27 -9.18
N ILE A 127 9.18 4.06 -8.73
CA ILE A 127 10.24 3.24 -9.36
C ILE A 127 9.90 2.97 -10.83
N LEU A 128 8.64 2.65 -11.15
CA LEU A 128 8.21 2.39 -12.52
C LEU A 128 8.35 3.63 -13.40
N VAL A 129 7.98 4.79 -12.88
CA VAL A 129 8.10 6.08 -13.60
C VAL A 129 9.56 6.46 -13.81
N THR A 130 10.40 6.39 -12.78
CA THR A 130 11.83 6.74 -12.85
C THR A 130 12.62 5.79 -13.76
N SER A 131 12.23 4.51 -13.80
CA SER A 131 12.84 3.51 -14.67
C SER A 131 12.40 3.61 -16.15
N GLY A 132 11.43 4.49 -16.47
CA GLY A 132 10.85 4.57 -17.81
C GLY A 132 10.07 3.33 -18.23
N ALA A 133 9.63 2.51 -17.28
CA ALA A 133 8.86 1.31 -17.57
C ALA A 133 7.47 1.68 -18.09
N CYS A 134 7.09 1.17 -19.26
CA CYS A 134 5.76 1.30 -19.83
C CYS A 134 4.76 0.37 -19.14
N THR A 135 4.59 0.51 -17.84
CA THR A 135 3.68 -0.30 -17.03
C THR A 135 2.54 0.56 -16.50
N VAL A 136 1.42 -0.09 -16.21
CA VAL A 136 0.26 0.59 -15.66
C VAL A 136 0.50 0.88 -14.18
N LEU A 137 0.38 2.15 -13.81
CA LEU A 137 0.48 2.59 -12.42
C LEU A 137 -0.76 2.14 -11.63
N THR A 138 -0.56 1.87 -10.35
CA THR A 138 -1.65 1.62 -9.40
C THR A 138 -2.31 2.95 -9.01
N ASN A 139 -1.52 3.94 -8.62
CA ASN A 139 -1.99 5.26 -8.17
C ASN A 139 -2.10 6.24 -9.36
N ILE A 140 -2.99 5.93 -10.32
CA ILE A 140 -3.17 6.75 -11.54
C ILE A 140 -3.70 8.15 -11.22
N ASP A 141 -4.43 8.30 -10.14
CA ASP A 141 -4.94 9.57 -9.62
C ASP A 141 -3.84 10.51 -9.13
N ARG A 142 -2.62 9.98 -8.90
CA ARG A 142 -1.43 10.71 -8.47
C ARG A 142 -0.31 10.74 -9.53
N GLU A 143 -0.63 10.44 -10.78
CA GLU A 143 0.39 10.34 -11.84
C GLU A 143 1.17 11.63 -12.02
N ILE A 144 0.52 12.81 -11.92
CA ILE A 144 1.17 14.11 -12.07
C ILE A 144 2.22 14.32 -10.98
N GLU A 145 1.88 14.01 -9.72
CA GLU A 145 2.81 14.09 -8.58
C GLU A 145 3.97 13.11 -8.73
N LEU A 146 3.66 11.85 -9.07
CA LEU A 146 4.68 10.83 -9.30
C LEU A 146 5.70 11.28 -10.36
N ARG A 147 5.23 11.87 -11.46
CA ARG A 147 6.11 12.40 -12.51
C ARG A 147 6.92 13.60 -12.07
N ALA A 148 6.40 14.46 -11.20
CA ALA A 148 7.12 15.60 -10.64
C ALA A 148 8.25 15.11 -9.72
N VAL A 149 7.95 14.20 -8.80
CA VAL A 149 8.95 13.62 -7.89
C VAL A 149 10.00 12.79 -8.66
N ALA A 150 9.59 12.06 -9.70
CA ALA A 150 10.49 11.26 -10.53
C ALA A 150 11.57 12.06 -11.26
N ARG A 151 11.43 13.37 -11.43
CA ARG A 151 12.46 14.23 -12.02
C ARG A 151 13.62 14.49 -11.06
N GLN A 152 13.39 14.37 -9.76
CA GLN A 152 14.35 14.69 -8.71
C GLN A 152 14.96 13.46 -8.04
N LEU A 153 14.48 12.26 -8.37
CA LEU A 153 14.91 11.01 -7.75
C LEU A 153 15.29 9.98 -8.81
N ASP A 154 16.31 9.20 -8.50
CA ASP A 154 16.66 8.01 -9.28
C ASP A 154 15.92 6.75 -8.79
N PRO A 155 15.84 5.70 -9.63
CA PRO A 155 15.17 4.45 -9.26
C PRO A 155 15.78 3.77 -8.03
N GLU A 156 17.08 3.91 -7.82
CA GLU A 156 17.78 3.26 -6.70
C GLU A 156 17.35 3.87 -5.38
N ARG A 157 17.22 5.21 -5.33
CA ARG A 157 16.75 5.91 -4.14
C ARG A 157 15.30 5.57 -3.83
N ALA A 158 14.43 5.49 -4.83
CA ALA A 158 13.05 5.06 -4.67
C ALA A 158 12.97 3.61 -4.14
N ALA A 159 13.81 2.70 -4.66
CA ALA A 159 13.87 1.31 -4.19
C ALA A 159 14.34 1.21 -2.73
N GLN A 160 15.29 2.05 -2.29
CA GLN A 160 15.73 2.09 -0.89
C GLN A 160 14.58 2.43 0.06
N VAL A 161 13.70 3.37 -0.33
CA VAL A 161 12.53 3.71 0.49
C VAL A 161 11.53 2.55 0.56
N VAL A 162 11.30 1.83 -0.53
CA VAL A 162 10.45 0.62 -0.51
C VAL A 162 11.00 -0.41 0.47
N VAL A 163 12.32 -0.63 0.47
CA VAL A 163 12.97 -1.54 1.42
C VAL A 163 12.84 -1.04 2.85
N ALA A 164 13.00 0.27 3.10
CA ALA A 164 12.84 0.86 4.43
C ALA A 164 11.40 0.70 4.95
N ILE A 165 10.38 0.93 4.11
CA ILE A 165 8.97 0.71 4.46
C ILE A 165 8.72 -0.77 4.81
N HIS A 166 9.20 -1.69 3.96
CA HIS A 166 9.05 -3.12 4.22
C HIS A 166 9.71 -3.55 5.53
N THR A 167 10.93 -3.08 5.80
CA THR A 167 11.65 -3.31 7.06
C THR A 167 10.86 -2.80 8.25
N THR A 168 10.23 -1.62 8.14
CA THR A 168 9.39 -1.04 9.19
C THR A 168 8.18 -1.92 9.48
N LEU A 169 7.48 -2.41 8.44
CA LEU A 169 6.36 -3.34 8.59
C LEU A 169 6.79 -4.65 9.27
N GLU A 170 7.90 -5.25 8.84
CA GLU A 170 8.44 -6.46 9.49
C GLU A 170 8.80 -6.25 10.97
N GLN A 171 9.40 -5.09 11.31
CA GLN A 171 9.71 -4.75 12.69
C GLN A 171 8.45 -4.62 13.53
N MET A 172 7.39 -4.03 12.98
CA MET A 172 6.08 -3.94 13.64
C MET A 172 5.46 -5.32 13.86
N GLU A 173 5.56 -6.25 12.92
CA GLU A 173 5.10 -7.63 13.09
C GLU A 173 5.84 -8.35 14.23
N LYS A 174 7.13 -8.07 14.41
CA LYS A 174 7.99 -8.57 15.49
C LYS A 174 7.80 -7.82 16.82
N ASN A 175 6.75 -6.98 16.94
CA ASN A 175 6.44 -6.17 18.12
C ASN A 175 7.55 -5.18 18.52
N ALA A 176 8.33 -4.67 17.57
CA ALA A 176 9.23 -3.56 17.82
C ALA A 176 8.48 -2.27 18.22
N ASN A 177 9.21 -1.34 18.81
CA ASN A 177 8.64 -0.03 19.14
C ASN A 177 8.25 0.72 17.85
N VAL A 178 6.94 0.90 17.65
CA VAL A 178 6.36 1.50 16.44
C VAL A 178 6.90 2.92 16.20
N ARG A 179 6.98 3.73 17.25
CA ARG A 179 7.51 5.10 17.16
C ARG A 179 8.94 5.10 16.61
N LEU A 180 9.82 4.31 17.22
CA LEU A 180 11.23 4.24 16.82
C LEU A 180 11.37 3.73 15.37
N ALA A 181 10.59 2.73 15.00
CA ALA A 181 10.59 2.21 13.62
C ALA A 181 10.16 3.27 12.60
N LEU A 182 9.13 4.07 12.93
CA LEU A 182 8.69 5.19 12.09
C LEU A 182 9.74 6.31 12.04
N GLU A 183 10.36 6.68 13.17
CA GLU A 183 11.41 7.70 13.20
C GLU A 183 12.61 7.31 12.30
N VAL A 184 13.00 6.03 12.30
CA VAL A 184 14.02 5.51 11.38
C VAL A 184 13.57 5.62 9.93
N LEU A 185 12.34 5.22 9.62
CA LEU A 185 11.78 5.39 8.26
C LEU A 185 11.79 6.85 7.81
N MET A 186 11.43 7.79 8.70
CA MET A 186 11.43 9.23 8.39
C MET A 186 12.83 9.75 8.02
N LEU A 187 13.90 9.16 8.56
CA LEU A 187 15.28 9.52 8.19
C LEU A 187 15.68 8.95 6.83
N GLU A 188 15.08 7.83 6.43
CA GLU A 188 15.33 7.22 5.13
C GLU A 188 14.58 7.89 3.98
N LEU A 189 13.55 8.71 4.26
CA LEU A 189 12.85 9.45 3.22
C LEU A 189 13.78 10.48 2.58
N PRO A 190 13.86 10.56 1.23
CA PRO A 190 14.61 11.63 0.56
C PRO A 190 13.98 12.99 0.86
N TRP A 191 14.76 14.02 0.67
CA TRP A 191 14.26 15.39 0.62
C TRP A 191 14.17 15.82 -0.85
N ILE A 192 13.07 16.46 -1.23
CA ILE A 192 12.85 17.02 -2.56
C ILE A 192 12.59 18.53 -2.45
N ASP A 193 12.95 19.28 -3.47
CA ASP A 193 12.68 20.71 -3.53
C ASP A 193 11.29 20.95 -4.15
N ALA A 194 10.51 21.84 -3.54
CA ALA A 194 9.18 22.21 -4.06
C ALA A 194 9.24 23.09 -5.32
N ASN A 195 10.43 23.61 -5.69
CA ASN A 195 10.61 24.64 -6.72
C ASN A 195 11.29 24.12 -8.01
N GLU A 196 11.51 22.83 -8.16
CA GLU A 196 11.97 22.20 -9.40
C GLU A 196 10.88 21.30 -9.99
#